data_4a8b4fe189b3a91a618694b1a25a25bd
#
_entry.id   4a8b4fe189b3a91a618694b1a25a25bd
#
_cell.length_a   1.000
_cell.length_b   1.000
_cell.length_c   1.000
_cell.angle_alpha   90.00
_cell.angle_beta   90.00
_cell.angle_gamma   90.00
#
_symmetry.space_group_name_H-M   'P 1'
#
loop_
_entity.id
_entity.type
_entity.pdbx_description
1 polymer ?
#
loop_
_entity_poly.entity_id
_entity_poly.type
_entity_poly.pdbx_seq_one_letter_code
_entity_poly.pdbx_strand_id
1 'polypeptide(L)'
;MVSVRGVAVRSAEAYLLAPLSLTVAAGERVAVTGRNGTGKTTLLRVLAGLVRPTEGSVQVAGGVPDERSARHRRAVALIGTPPFERDLTLEEHLAMVAVSWGSTVAAAQRSASAGLDGLGLAPLARRFPHELSSGQTQLFSLALVLARPCSVLLLDEPEQRLDVERVPLVAEVLRRVAGERALVVATHSSLLIEGLGARVVELGRR
;
A
#
# COMPACT_ATOMS: atom_id res chain seq x y z
N MET A 1 13.15 6.49 -7.00
CA MET A 1 12.27 5.34 -7.27
C MET A 1 10.97 5.76 -7.91
N VAL A 2 10.31 6.80 -7.39
CA VAL A 2 9.14 7.43 -7.98
C VAL A 2 9.52 8.83 -8.44
N SER A 3 9.10 9.22 -9.65
CA SER A 3 9.26 10.57 -10.19
C SER A 3 7.96 10.99 -10.87
N VAL A 4 7.35 12.04 -10.37
CA VAL A 4 6.12 12.66 -10.86
C VAL A 4 6.44 14.10 -11.24
N ARG A 5 6.15 14.52 -12.47
CA ARG A 5 6.45 15.86 -13.00
C ARG A 5 5.22 16.46 -13.63
N GLY A 6 4.63 17.45 -12.96
CA GLY A 6 3.45 18.16 -13.44
C GLY A 6 2.25 17.25 -13.73
N VAL A 7 2.14 16.12 -13.00
CA VAL A 7 1.08 15.14 -13.26
C VAL A 7 -0.26 15.66 -12.80
N ALA A 8 -1.24 15.61 -13.68
CA ALA A 8 -2.64 15.87 -13.38
C ALA A 8 -3.54 14.78 -13.94
N VAL A 9 -4.72 14.63 -13.36
CA VAL A 9 -5.80 13.80 -13.88
C VAL A 9 -7.07 14.63 -13.92
N ARG A 10 -7.63 14.81 -15.13
CA ARG A 10 -8.87 15.57 -15.36
C ARG A 10 -10.01 14.62 -15.73
N SER A 11 -11.19 14.90 -15.23
CA SER A 11 -12.45 14.50 -15.83
C SER A 11 -12.95 15.61 -16.77
N ALA A 12 -14.09 15.41 -17.43
CA ALA A 12 -14.65 16.43 -18.35
C ALA A 12 -14.85 17.80 -17.66
N GLU A 13 -15.14 17.84 -16.36
CA GLU A 13 -15.55 19.05 -15.65
C GLU A 13 -14.58 19.53 -14.56
N ALA A 14 -13.69 18.66 -14.07
CA ALA A 14 -12.80 19.00 -12.96
C ALA A 14 -11.52 18.17 -12.91
N TYR A 15 -10.55 18.65 -12.14
CA TYR A 15 -9.39 17.85 -11.78
C TYR A 15 -9.78 16.78 -10.74
N LEU A 16 -9.49 15.52 -11.03
CA LEU A 16 -9.47 14.43 -10.04
C LEU A 16 -8.18 14.44 -9.23
N LEU A 17 -7.11 14.97 -9.84
CA LEU A 17 -5.82 15.25 -9.24
C LEU A 17 -5.29 16.55 -9.89
N ALA A 18 -5.09 17.60 -9.09
CA ALA A 18 -4.48 18.84 -9.56
C ALA A 18 -3.00 18.62 -9.92
N PRO A 19 -2.42 19.44 -10.82
CA PRO A 19 -1.02 19.29 -11.23
C PRO A 19 -0.09 19.25 -10.01
N LEU A 20 0.75 18.22 -9.94
CA LEU A 20 1.75 18.09 -8.88
C LEU A 20 3.06 17.50 -9.39
N SER A 21 4.13 17.79 -8.65
CA SER A 21 5.43 17.15 -8.83
C SER A 21 5.90 16.57 -7.51
N LEU A 22 6.43 15.35 -7.56
CA LEU A 22 6.85 14.59 -6.39
C LEU A 22 7.96 13.62 -6.78
N THR A 23 8.97 13.51 -5.93
CA THR A 23 9.97 12.44 -6.02
C THR A 23 9.98 11.63 -4.73
N VAL A 24 10.19 10.32 -4.85
CA VAL A 24 10.38 9.42 -3.70
C VAL A 24 11.58 8.52 -3.99
N ALA A 25 12.60 8.62 -3.17
CA ALA A 25 13.80 7.79 -3.27
C ALA A 25 13.58 6.37 -2.72
N ALA A 26 14.54 5.48 -2.93
CA ALA A 26 14.58 4.19 -2.24
C ALA A 26 14.76 4.44 -0.72
N GLY A 27 14.03 3.69 0.10
CA GLY A 27 14.04 3.86 1.56
C GLY A 27 13.27 5.09 2.07
N GLU A 28 12.82 5.98 1.19
CA GLU A 28 12.06 7.15 1.58
C GLU A 28 10.59 6.81 1.87
N ARG A 29 10.05 7.42 2.90
CA ARG A 29 8.65 7.32 3.32
C ARG A 29 7.98 8.68 3.13
N VAL A 30 6.92 8.70 2.33
CA VAL A 30 6.17 9.91 2.03
C VAL A 30 4.71 9.71 2.43
N ALA A 31 4.20 10.62 3.24
CA ALA A 31 2.80 10.73 3.57
C ALA A 31 2.13 11.80 2.70
N VAL A 32 1.16 11.37 1.91
CA VAL A 32 0.33 12.25 1.09
C VAL A 32 -0.90 12.61 1.91
N THR A 33 -1.02 13.89 2.25
CA THR A 33 -2.11 14.44 3.04
C THR A 33 -3.00 15.36 2.19
N GLY A 34 -4.10 15.82 2.76
CA GLY A 34 -5.03 16.73 2.10
C GLY A 34 -6.48 16.30 2.32
N ARG A 35 -7.42 17.22 2.16
CA ARG A 35 -8.86 16.97 2.38
C ARG A 35 -9.40 15.85 1.49
N ASN A 36 -10.55 15.31 1.85
CA ASN A 36 -11.24 14.34 0.99
C ASN A 36 -11.51 14.96 -0.38
N GLY A 37 -11.29 14.17 -1.43
CA GLY A 37 -11.45 14.61 -2.81
C GLY A 37 -10.27 15.38 -3.41
N THR A 38 -9.14 15.62 -2.71
CA THR A 38 -7.96 16.31 -3.28
C THR A 38 -7.17 15.46 -4.27
N GLY A 39 -7.49 14.15 -4.40
CA GLY A 39 -6.83 13.26 -5.37
C GLY A 39 -5.79 12.31 -4.78
N LYS A 40 -5.73 12.11 -3.46
CA LYS A 40 -4.78 11.17 -2.82
C LYS A 40 -4.86 9.77 -3.43
N THR A 41 -6.05 9.17 -3.44
CA THR A 41 -6.31 7.87 -4.05
C THR A 41 -6.00 7.88 -5.56
N THR A 42 -6.32 8.98 -6.26
CA THR A 42 -6.03 9.14 -7.69
C THR A 42 -4.52 9.12 -7.94
N LEU A 43 -3.74 9.81 -7.11
CA LEU A 43 -2.26 9.77 -7.19
C LEU A 43 -1.75 8.33 -7.00
N LEU A 44 -2.20 7.61 -5.97
CA LEU A 44 -1.79 6.23 -5.75
C LEU A 44 -2.16 5.32 -6.94
N ARG A 45 -3.35 5.50 -7.54
CA ARG A 45 -3.77 4.76 -8.74
C ARG A 45 -2.92 5.10 -9.97
N VAL A 46 -2.49 6.35 -10.11
CA VAL A 46 -1.54 6.74 -11.16
C VAL A 46 -0.20 6.04 -10.96
N LEU A 47 0.34 6.04 -9.74
CA LEU A 47 1.60 5.36 -9.42
C LEU A 47 1.51 3.84 -9.59
N ALA A 48 0.34 3.26 -9.34
CA ALA A 48 0.07 1.83 -9.55
C ALA A 48 -0.16 1.46 -11.03
N GLY A 49 -0.29 2.45 -11.93
CA GLY A 49 -0.56 2.22 -13.36
C GLY A 49 -2.01 1.89 -13.68
N LEU A 50 -2.92 2.10 -12.73
CA LEU A 50 -4.37 1.89 -12.89
C LEU A 50 -5.07 3.08 -13.56
N VAL A 51 -4.50 4.27 -13.46
CA VAL A 51 -4.99 5.50 -14.06
C VAL A 51 -3.86 6.16 -14.84
N ARG A 52 -4.11 6.52 -16.09
CA ARG A 52 -3.16 7.31 -16.89
C ARG A 52 -3.34 8.79 -16.57
N PRO A 53 -2.24 9.53 -16.31
CA PRO A 53 -2.33 10.98 -16.16
C PRO A 53 -2.79 11.62 -17.48
N THR A 54 -3.55 12.72 -17.37
CA THR A 54 -3.95 13.54 -18.53
C THR A 54 -2.88 14.54 -18.90
N GLU A 55 -2.03 14.92 -17.95
CA GLU A 55 -0.95 15.89 -18.10
C GLU A 55 0.29 15.42 -17.34
N GLY A 56 1.45 15.89 -17.77
CA GLY A 56 2.72 15.60 -17.12
C GLY A 56 3.28 14.22 -17.42
N SER A 57 4.24 13.80 -16.63
CA SER A 57 4.91 12.50 -16.78
C SER A 57 5.16 11.83 -15.44
N VAL A 58 5.09 10.50 -15.42
CA VAL A 58 5.31 9.69 -14.23
C VAL A 58 6.22 8.51 -14.55
N GLN A 59 7.14 8.23 -13.65
CA GLN A 59 7.99 7.04 -13.65
C GLN A 59 8.00 6.39 -12.29
N VAL A 60 7.90 5.06 -12.26
CA VAL A 60 7.93 4.25 -11.05
C VAL A 60 8.84 3.05 -11.29
N ALA A 61 9.81 2.85 -10.40
CA ALA A 61 10.81 1.79 -10.51
C ALA A 61 11.55 1.76 -11.88
N GLY A 62 11.79 2.96 -12.45
CA GLY A 62 12.51 3.13 -13.72
C GLY A 62 11.69 2.84 -14.98
N GLY A 63 10.36 2.80 -14.88
CA GLY A 63 9.46 2.64 -16.01
C GLY A 63 8.20 3.48 -15.91
N VAL A 64 7.46 3.59 -17.02
CA VAL A 64 6.12 4.18 -17.02
C VAL A 64 5.16 3.20 -16.31
N PRO A 65 4.33 3.66 -15.36
CA PRO A 65 3.37 2.80 -14.68
C PRO A 65 2.37 2.20 -15.67
N ASP A 66 2.23 0.87 -15.60
CA ASP A 66 1.27 0.11 -16.38
C ASP A 66 0.92 -1.18 -15.63
N GLU A 67 -0.32 -1.32 -15.17
CA GLU A 67 -0.81 -2.50 -14.44
C GLU A 67 -0.72 -3.79 -15.25
N ARG A 68 -0.72 -3.71 -16.59
CA ARG A 68 -0.59 -4.86 -17.51
C ARG A 68 0.84 -5.37 -17.60
N SER A 69 1.82 -4.53 -17.28
CA SER A 69 3.23 -4.88 -17.29
C SER A 69 3.58 -5.80 -16.12
N ALA A 70 4.07 -7.01 -16.41
CA ALA A 70 4.55 -7.93 -15.37
C ALA A 70 5.72 -7.32 -14.55
N ARG A 71 6.59 -6.53 -15.21
CA ARG A 71 7.66 -5.80 -14.54
C ARG A 71 7.11 -4.80 -13.53
N HIS A 72 6.09 -4.02 -13.91
CA HIS A 72 5.47 -3.04 -13.03
C HIS A 72 4.77 -3.71 -11.85
N ARG A 73 3.97 -4.76 -12.11
CA ARG A 73 3.30 -5.52 -11.04
C ARG A 73 4.28 -6.14 -10.03
N ARG A 74 5.49 -6.51 -10.47
CA ARG A 74 6.54 -6.99 -9.55
C ARG A 74 7.17 -5.87 -8.73
N ALA A 75 7.24 -4.68 -9.29
CA ALA A 75 7.88 -3.53 -8.64
C ALA A 75 6.97 -2.81 -7.65
N VAL A 76 5.65 -2.84 -7.86
CA VAL A 76 4.67 -2.02 -7.12
C VAL A 76 3.64 -2.89 -6.43
N ALA A 77 3.41 -2.63 -5.14
CA ALA A 77 2.30 -3.17 -4.39
C ALA A 77 1.40 -2.02 -3.93
N LEU A 78 0.10 -2.15 -4.20
CA LEU A 78 -0.93 -1.23 -3.76
C LEU A 78 -1.87 -1.95 -2.81
N ILE A 79 -2.19 -1.33 -1.66
CA ILE A 79 -3.24 -1.84 -0.80
C ILE A 79 -4.60 -1.65 -1.50
N GLY A 80 -5.37 -2.70 -1.49
CA GLY A 80 -6.75 -2.74 -1.93
C GLY A 80 -7.51 -3.70 -1.04
N THR A 81 -8.79 -3.89 -1.29
CA THR A 81 -9.55 -4.99 -0.68
C THR A 81 -9.45 -6.16 -1.65
N PRO A 82 -8.48 -7.09 -1.47
CA PRO A 82 -8.39 -8.25 -2.35
C PRO A 82 -9.63 -9.11 -2.16
N PRO A 83 -10.10 -9.79 -3.21
CA PRO A 83 -11.06 -10.86 -3.01
C PRO A 83 -10.39 -11.93 -2.15
N PHE A 84 -11.03 -12.27 -1.04
CA PHE A 84 -10.55 -13.38 -0.20
C PHE A 84 -11.20 -14.68 -0.67
N GLU A 85 -10.40 -15.73 -0.75
CA GLU A 85 -10.91 -17.08 -0.97
C GLU A 85 -11.63 -17.55 0.30
N ARG A 86 -12.84 -18.09 0.15
CA ARG A 86 -13.70 -18.45 1.29
C ARG A 86 -13.18 -19.63 2.08
N ASP A 87 -12.49 -20.53 1.40
CA ASP A 87 -12.06 -21.83 1.92
C ASP A 87 -10.59 -21.86 2.32
N LEU A 88 -9.92 -20.70 2.35
CA LEU A 88 -8.56 -20.57 2.83
C LEU A 88 -8.52 -19.80 4.15
N THR A 89 -7.74 -20.30 5.09
CA THR A 89 -7.41 -19.60 6.33
C THR A 89 -6.49 -18.40 6.08
N LEU A 90 -6.31 -17.53 7.07
CA LEU A 90 -5.41 -16.38 6.94
C LEU A 90 -3.97 -16.80 6.63
N GLU A 91 -3.48 -17.84 7.29
CA GLU A 91 -2.13 -18.35 7.08
C GLU A 91 -1.96 -18.94 5.67
N GLU A 92 -2.95 -19.71 5.20
CA GLU A 92 -2.94 -20.28 3.83
C GLU A 92 -2.97 -19.20 2.74
N HIS A 93 -3.73 -18.13 2.93
CA HIS A 93 -3.73 -16.99 2.00
C HIS A 93 -2.33 -16.37 1.88
N LEU A 94 -1.69 -16.06 3.02
CA LEU A 94 -0.35 -15.47 3.01
C LEU A 94 0.68 -16.41 2.41
N ALA A 95 0.60 -17.71 2.76
CA ALA A 95 1.48 -18.72 2.17
C ALA A 95 1.28 -18.83 0.66
N MET A 96 0.02 -18.83 0.19
CA MET A 96 -0.30 -18.85 -1.25
C MET A 96 0.29 -17.62 -1.97
N VAL A 97 0.16 -16.43 -1.40
CA VAL A 97 0.80 -15.23 -1.95
C VAL A 97 2.31 -15.43 -2.05
N ALA A 98 2.99 -15.86 -0.98
CA ALA A 98 4.43 -16.05 -0.98
C ALA A 98 4.89 -17.10 -2.01
N VAL A 99 4.17 -18.22 -2.14
CA VAL A 99 4.45 -19.26 -3.15
C VAL A 99 4.25 -18.71 -4.57
N SER A 100 3.21 -17.93 -4.82
CA SER A 100 2.95 -17.32 -6.14
C SER A 100 4.08 -16.37 -6.58
N TRP A 101 4.87 -15.87 -5.63
CA TRP A 101 6.05 -15.04 -5.86
C TRP A 101 7.37 -15.83 -5.83
N GLY A 102 7.31 -17.16 -5.80
CA GLY A 102 8.47 -18.04 -5.95
C GLY A 102 9.09 -18.55 -4.65
N SER A 103 8.45 -18.34 -3.50
CA SER A 103 8.91 -18.94 -2.23
C SER A 103 8.65 -20.44 -2.23
N THR A 104 9.53 -21.21 -1.58
CA THR A 104 9.22 -22.60 -1.26
C THR A 104 8.10 -22.68 -0.23
N VAL A 105 7.33 -23.78 -0.21
CA VAL A 105 6.22 -23.97 0.73
C VAL A 105 6.66 -23.74 2.18
N ALA A 106 7.78 -24.32 2.59
CA ALA A 106 8.29 -24.16 3.94
C ALA A 106 8.70 -22.71 4.27
N ALA A 107 9.27 -21.97 3.32
CA ALA A 107 9.58 -20.55 3.50
C ALA A 107 8.32 -19.71 3.54
N ALA A 108 7.32 -20.01 2.69
CA ALA A 108 6.04 -19.34 2.63
C ALA A 108 5.27 -19.47 3.95
N GLN A 109 5.22 -20.67 4.54
CA GLN A 109 4.58 -20.91 5.83
C GLN A 109 5.24 -20.09 6.95
N ARG A 110 6.59 -20.09 7.04
CA ARG A 110 7.29 -19.28 8.02
C ARG A 110 7.03 -17.79 7.85
N SER A 111 7.04 -17.30 6.62
CA SER A 111 6.75 -15.88 6.31
C SER A 111 5.30 -15.52 6.64
N ALA A 112 4.35 -16.42 6.37
CA ALA A 112 2.95 -16.22 6.69
C ALA A 112 2.74 -16.09 8.20
N SER A 113 3.28 -17.02 8.99
CA SER A 113 3.21 -16.99 10.44
C SER A 113 3.83 -15.70 11.01
N ALA A 114 5.04 -15.32 10.56
CA ALA A 114 5.70 -14.09 10.99
C ALA A 114 4.93 -12.82 10.58
N GLY A 115 4.31 -12.81 9.39
CA GLY A 115 3.49 -11.70 8.92
C GLY A 115 2.23 -11.49 9.75
N LEU A 116 1.55 -12.57 10.13
CA LEU A 116 0.39 -12.54 11.03
C LEU A 116 0.78 -12.10 12.43
N ASP A 117 1.87 -12.64 12.96
CA ASP A 117 2.36 -12.29 14.31
C ASP A 117 2.70 -10.80 14.40
N GLY A 118 3.43 -10.28 13.41
CA GLY A 118 3.81 -8.87 13.36
C GLY A 118 2.63 -7.88 13.39
N LEU A 119 1.45 -8.28 12.93
CA LEU A 119 0.22 -7.47 12.94
C LEU A 119 -0.78 -7.89 14.05
N GLY A 120 -0.35 -8.75 14.97
CA GLY A 120 -1.20 -9.23 16.09
C GLY A 120 -2.35 -10.13 15.62
N LEU A 121 -2.21 -10.79 14.47
CA LEU A 121 -3.20 -11.70 13.89
C LEU A 121 -2.86 -13.18 14.14
N ALA A 122 -1.77 -13.52 14.82
CA ALA A 122 -1.35 -14.89 15.09
C ALA A 122 -2.46 -15.77 15.69
N PRO A 123 -3.27 -15.29 16.69
CA PRO A 123 -4.38 -16.08 17.24
C PRO A 123 -5.48 -16.40 16.21
N LEU A 124 -5.51 -15.70 15.08
CA LEU A 124 -6.52 -15.84 14.04
C LEU A 124 -6.00 -16.59 12.82
N ALA A 125 -4.76 -17.10 12.85
CA ALA A 125 -4.08 -17.71 11.69
C ALA A 125 -4.92 -18.80 10.99
N ARG A 126 -5.70 -19.58 11.78
CA ARG A 126 -6.57 -20.66 11.29
C ARG A 126 -8.03 -20.24 11.05
N ARG A 127 -8.35 -18.94 11.24
CA ARG A 127 -9.67 -18.40 10.91
C ARG A 127 -9.78 -18.13 9.43
N PHE A 128 -11.03 -18.07 8.96
CA PHE A 128 -11.36 -17.65 7.60
C PHE A 128 -11.59 -16.14 7.53
N PRO A 129 -11.36 -15.48 6.38
CA PRO A 129 -11.54 -14.03 6.27
C PRO A 129 -12.95 -13.53 6.61
N HIS A 130 -13.98 -14.32 6.36
CA HIS A 130 -15.36 -13.94 6.66
C HIS A 130 -15.71 -13.95 8.16
N GLU A 131 -14.83 -14.47 9.00
CA GLU A 131 -14.98 -14.49 10.47
C GLU A 131 -14.33 -13.24 11.12
N LEU A 132 -13.66 -12.39 10.34
CA LEU A 132 -12.91 -11.25 10.86
C LEU A 132 -13.80 -10.03 11.08
N SER A 133 -13.49 -9.25 12.13
CA SER A 133 -14.01 -7.88 12.26
C SER A 133 -13.44 -6.98 11.16
N SER A 134 -14.06 -5.81 10.96
CA SER A 134 -13.58 -4.84 9.94
C SER A 134 -12.14 -4.40 10.14
N GLY A 135 -11.71 -4.17 11.39
CA GLY A 135 -10.32 -3.82 11.71
C GLY A 135 -9.36 -5.00 11.48
N GLN A 136 -9.76 -6.23 11.84
CA GLN A 136 -8.97 -7.43 11.55
C GLN A 136 -8.84 -7.67 10.04
N THR A 137 -9.91 -7.44 9.28
CA THR A 137 -9.89 -7.50 7.81
C THR A 137 -8.93 -6.48 7.22
N GLN A 138 -8.87 -5.28 7.78
CA GLN A 138 -7.93 -4.24 7.35
C GLN A 138 -6.48 -4.66 7.61
N LEU A 139 -6.17 -5.16 8.80
CA LEU A 139 -4.83 -5.67 9.13
C LEU A 139 -4.45 -6.86 8.26
N PHE A 140 -5.39 -7.75 7.97
CA PHE A 140 -5.15 -8.89 7.09
C PHE A 140 -4.90 -8.45 5.64
N SER A 141 -5.66 -7.48 5.12
CA SER A 141 -5.41 -6.88 3.80
C SER A 141 -4.00 -6.27 3.73
N LEU A 142 -3.57 -5.61 4.81
CA LEU A 142 -2.21 -5.09 4.93
C LEU A 142 -1.18 -6.22 4.92
N ALA A 143 -1.38 -7.29 5.68
CA ALA A 143 -0.49 -8.45 5.69
C ALA A 143 -0.28 -9.03 4.29
N LEU A 144 -1.36 -9.19 3.50
CA LEU A 144 -1.30 -9.70 2.13
C LEU A 144 -0.48 -8.82 1.18
N VAL A 145 -0.62 -7.50 1.32
CA VAL A 145 0.17 -6.55 0.52
C VAL A 145 1.64 -6.59 0.93
N LEU A 146 1.94 -6.67 2.23
CA LEU A 146 3.30 -6.72 2.75
C LEU A 146 4.02 -8.04 2.43
N ALA A 147 3.28 -9.14 2.26
CA ALA A 147 3.84 -10.44 1.86
C ALA A 147 4.40 -10.44 0.43
N ARG A 148 4.02 -9.45 -0.40
CA ARG A 148 4.52 -9.35 -1.77
C ARG A 148 5.90 -8.70 -1.83
N PRO A 149 6.86 -9.27 -2.57
CA PRO A 149 8.09 -8.56 -2.90
C PRO A 149 7.75 -7.36 -3.80
N CYS A 150 8.23 -6.17 -3.42
CA CYS A 150 8.05 -4.96 -4.22
C CYS A 150 9.17 -3.96 -3.90
N SER A 151 9.39 -3.01 -4.80
CA SER A 151 10.32 -1.88 -4.60
C SER A 151 9.58 -0.62 -4.17
N VAL A 152 8.29 -0.52 -4.49
CA VAL A 152 7.42 0.60 -4.16
C VAL A 152 6.15 0.08 -3.52
N LEU A 153 5.87 0.57 -2.32
CA LEU A 153 4.69 0.23 -1.54
C LEU A 153 3.75 1.44 -1.49
N LEU A 154 2.52 1.24 -1.94
CA LEU A 154 1.48 2.25 -2.01
C LEU A 154 0.35 1.88 -1.06
N LEU A 155 0.02 2.74 -0.11
CA LEU A 155 -1.00 2.47 0.90
C LEU A 155 -2.03 3.61 0.93
N ASP A 156 -3.30 3.27 0.81
CA ASP A 156 -4.41 4.21 0.91
C ASP A 156 -5.14 3.97 2.23
N GLU A 157 -5.00 4.91 3.15
CA GLU A 157 -5.57 4.89 4.50
C GLU A 157 -5.41 3.53 5.21
N PRO A 158 -4.18 3.01 5.37
CA PRO A 158 -3.94 1.69 5.96
C PRO A 158 -4.44 1.58 7.40
N GLU A 159 -4.59 2.69 8.10
CA GLU A 159 -5.14 2.79 9.45
C GLU A 159 -6.68 2.82 9.50
N GLN A 160 -7.36 2.91 8.36
CA GLN A 160 -8.81 2.98 8.33
C GLN A 160 -9.45 1.77 9.03
N ARG A 161 -10.49 2.01 9.83
CA ARG A 161 -11.21 0.99 10.61
C ARG A 161 -10.41 0.36 11.74
N LEU A 162 -9.23 0.89 12.05
CA LEU A 162 -8.43 0.47 13.20
C LEU A 162 -8.71 1.37 14.41
N ASP A 163 -8.67 0.76 15.57
CA ASP A 163 -8.63 1.51 16.82
C ASP A 163 -7.34 2.32 16.90
N VAL A 164 -7.41 3.51 17.47
CA VAL A 164 -6.27 4.43 17.57
C VAL A 164 -5.05 3.77 18.22
N GLU A 165 -5.27 2.86 19.18
CA GLU A 165 -4.24 2.10 19.88
C GLU A 165 -3.45 1.15 18.95
N ARG A 166 -4.02 0.76 17.81
CA ARG A 166 -3.37 -0.14 16.84
C ARG A 166 -2.53 0.61 15.78
N VAL A 167 -2.73 1.91 15.63
CA VAL A 167 -1.99 2.72 14.64
C VAL A 167 -0.47 2.69 14.87
N PRO A 168 0.04 2.79 16.11
CA PRO A 168 1.48 2.68 16.36
C PRO A 168 2.08 1.33 15.94
N LEU A 169 1.37 0.22 16.15
CA LEU A 169 1.79 -1.11 15.70
C LEU A 169 1.92 -1.14 14.18
N VAL A 170 0.92 -0.62 13.46
CA VAL A 170 0.95 -0.55 11.99
C VAL A 170 2.11 0.31 11.51
N ALA A 171 2.35 1.47 12.13
CA ALA A 171 3.47 2.34 11.80
C ALA A 171 4.83 1.63 11.98
N GLU A 172 4.99 0.89 13.07
CA GLU A 172 6.21 0.13 13.35
C GLU A 172 6.43 -0.98 12.32
N VAL A 173 5.40 -1.76 12.02
CA VAL A 173 5.47 -2.84 11.01
C VAL A 173 5.81 -2.25 9.65
N LEU A 174 5.16 -1.17 9.23
CA LEU A 174 5.42 -0.50 7.97
C LEU A 174 6.82 0.07 7.91
N ARG A 175 7.33 0.69 8.98
CA ARG A 175 8.69 1.22 9.05
C ARG A 175 9.73 0.11 8.89
N ARG A 176 9.52 -1.04 9.54
CA ARG A 176 10.41 -2.21 9.45
C ARG A 176 10.39 -2.84 8.07
N VAL A 177 9.18 -3.04 7.50
CA VAL A 177 8.99 -3.70 6.20
C VAL A 177 9.38 -2.77 5.05
N ALA A 178 9.20 -1.45 5.19
CA ALA A 178 9.61 -0.50 4.16
C ALA A 178 11.11 -0.66 3.85
N GLY A 179 11.98 -0.71 4.87
CA GLY A 179 13.42 -0.94 4.65
C GLY A 179 13.95 -0.03 3.53
N GLU A 180 14.45 -0.63 2.45
CA GLU A 180 14.92 0.08 1.26
C GLU A 180 13.80 0.37 0.22
N ARG A 181 12.56 -0.02 0.48
CA ARG A 181 11.43 0.25 -0.42
C ARG A 181 11.05 1.73 -0.36
N ALA A 182 10.59 2.28 -1.46
CA ALA A 182 9.89 3.55 -1.43
C ALA A 182 8.46 3.33 -0.89
N LEU A 183 8.07 4.07 0.14
CA LEU A 183 6.73 4.01 0.72
C LEU A 183 5.99 5.30 0.43
N VAL A 184 4.81 5.19 -0.19
CA VAL A 184 3.87 6.31 -0.34
C VAL A 184 2.57 5.93 0.36
N VAL A 185 2.20 6.69 1.38
CA VAL A 185 0.97 6.46 2.14
C VAL A 185 0.06 7.68 2.05
N ALA A 186 -1.17 7.48 1.58
CA ALA A 186 -2.22 8.47 1.72
C ALA A 186 -2.86 8.28 3.10
N THR A 187 -2.88 9.33 3.93
CA THR A 187 -3.38 9.22 5.30
C THR A 187 -3.82 10.59 5.85
N HIS A 188 -4.70 10.55 6.83
CA HIS A 188 -5.07 11.69 7.67
C HIS A 188 -4.54 11.56 9.11
N SER A 189 -3.93 10.43 9.45
CA SER A 189 -3.48 10.12 10.81
C SER A 189 -2.12 10.73 11.10
N SER A 190 -2.07 11.72 11.99
CA SER A 190 -0.82 12.28 12.51
C SER A 190 0.02 11.20 13.21
N LEU A 191 -0.62 10.30 13.96
CA LEU A 191 0.06 9.19 14.63
C LEU A 191 0.79 8.27 13.65
N LEU A 192 0.14 7.97 12.50
CA LEU A 192 0.78 7.16 11.47
C LEU A 192 1.96 7.90 10.82
N ILE A 193 1.79 9.18 10.50
CA ILE A 193 2.83 10.02 9.89
C ILE A 193 4.07 10.10 10.80
N GLU A 194 3.85 10.41 12.07
CA GLU A 194 4.91 10.49 13.08
C GLU A 194 5.59 9.14 13.32
N GLY A 195 4.80 8.07 13.49
CA GLY A 195 5.31 6.72 13.69
C GLY A 195 6.13 6.20 12.51
N LEU A 196 5.82 6.63 11.29
CA LEU A 196 6.58 6.32 10.08
C LEU A 196 7.84 7.19 9.94
N GLY A 197 7.89 8.35 10.57
CA GLY A 197 8.88 9.38 10.27
C GLY A 197 8.80 9.81 8.79
N ALA A 198 7.59 9.94 8.26
CA ALA A 198 7.37 10.19 6.84
C ALA A 198 7.49 11.69 6.51
N ARG A 199 8.07 12.00 5.35
CA ARG A 199 7.99 13.34 4.77
C ARG A 199 6.57 13.61 4.29
N VAL A 200 5.99 14.73 4.70
CA VAL A 200 4.62 15.11 4.34
C VAL A 200 4.60 15.85 3.01
N VAL A 201 3.66 15.46 2.17
CA VAL A 201 3.29 16.16 0.92
C VAL A 201 1.80 16.44 0.97
N GLU A 202 1.44 17.70 1.10
CA GLU A 202 0.05 18.12 1.15
C GLU A 202 -0.49 18.38 -0.25
N LEU A 203 -1.59 17.71 -0.61
CA LEU A 203 -2.32 18.01 -1.84
C LEU A 203 -3.24 19.21 -1.60
N GLY A 204 -3.01 20.29 -2.36
CA GLY A 204 -3.78 21.51 -2.30
C GLY A 204 -5.25 21.34 -2.70
N ARG A 205 -6.06 22.34 -2.41
CA ARG A 205 -7.44 22.44 -2.90
C ARG A 205 -7.44 22.58 -4.42
N ARG A 206 -8.47 21.99 -5.03
CA ARG A 206 -8.84 22.21 -6.43
C ARG A 206 -9.21 23.66 -6.65
#